data_68e5070f1f56e440be036b71226029f6
#
_entry.id   68e5070f1f56e440be036b71226029f6
#
_cell.length_a   1.000
_cell.length_b   1.000
_cell.length_c   1.000
_cell.angle_alpha   90.00
_cell.angle_beta   90.00
_cell.angle_gamma   90.00
#
_symmetry.space_group_name_H-M   'P 1'
#
loop_
_entity.id
_entity.type
_entity.pdbx_description
1 polymer ?
#
loop_
_entity_poly.entity_id
_entity_poly.type
_entity_poly.pdbx_seq_one_letter_code
_entity_poly.pdbx_strand_id
1 'polypeptide(L)'
;HEDTTKPDVGAGLTEWKDGALIESPIFNQDGPLEGLHFSLDIEETEGGFLQSIEGLESNGHVYDMVETWDRQQGSPSAFDGLWKLQGRASEEGGEIAEFSEIKMFGGGHFIFSQSFMLEGEMQQHFGFGEFSIDAEGVVTETGIASSFEDFAGTRHKLTMELIGENELNQTFLWDGKSITQSYIRQ
;
A
#
# COMPACT_ATOMS: atom_id res chain seq x y z
N HIS A 1 -22.07 3.99 17.58
CA HIS A 1 -21.38 5.06 16.85
C HIS A 1 -19.97 4.52 16.57
N GLU A 2 -19.77 3.97 15.38
CA GLU A 2 -18.44 3.69 14.88
C GLU A 2 -17.72 5.04 14.74
N ASP A 3 -16.49 5.09 15.18
CA ASP A 3 -15.64 6.27 15.04
C ASP A 3 -15.22 6.37 13.56
N THR A 4 -16.02 7.10 12.77
CA THR A 4 -15.80 7.29 11.34
C THR A 4 -14.58 8.17 11.02
N THR A 5 -13.75 8.49 12.00
CA THR A 5 -12.55 9.34 11.84
C THR A 5 -11.31 8.55 11.44
N LYS A 6 -11.30 7.23 11.60
CA LYS A 6 -10.19 6.38 11.16
C LYS A 6 -10.48 5.82 9.77
N PRO A 7 -9.57 5.95 8.83
CA PRO A 7 -9.73 5.32 7.51
C PRO A 7 -9.69 3.81 7.66
N ASP A 8 -10.63 3.12 7.01
CA ASP A 8 -10.54 1.68 6.80
C ASP A 8 -9.56 1.44 5.66
N VAL A 9 -8.68 0.49 5.87
CA VAL A 9 -7.67 0.10 4.89
C VAL A 9 -7.56 -1.40 4.82
N GLY A 10 -7.41 -1.89 3.62
CA GLY A 10 -7.03 -3.26 3.33
C GLY A 10 -6.07 -3.31 2.17
N ALA A 11 -5.29 -4.37 2.11
CA ALA A 11 -4.53 -4.70 0.93
C ALA A 11 -4.52 -6.20 0.71
N GLY A 12 -4.38 -6.59 -0.55
CA GLY A 12 -4.41 -7.97 -0.95
C GLY A 12 -3.86 -8.16 -2.36
N LEU A 13 -3.96 -9.38 -2.83
CA LEU A 13 -3.64 -9.75 -4.19
C LEU A 13 -4.95 -9.90 -4.97
N THR A 14 -4.89 -9.64 -6.26
CA THR A 14 -5.99 -9.88 -7.19
C THR A 14 -5.51 -10.70 -8.37
N GLU A 15 -6.34 -11.61 -8.85
CA GLU A 15 -6.12 -12.33 -10.11
C GLU A 15 -7.42 -12.45 -10.90
N TRP A 16 -7.32 -12.42 -12.24
CA TRP A 16 -8.44 -12.79 -13.10
C TRP A 16 -8.46 -14.32 -13.28
N LYS A 17 -9.59 -14.93 -12.94
CA LYS A 17 -9.77 -16.36 -13.07
C LYS A 17 -11.21 -16.69 -13.47
N ASP A 18 -11.38 -17.49 -14.51
CA ASP A 18 -12.67 -17.97 -15.00
C ASP A 18 -13.71 -16.86 -15.27
N GLY A 19 -13.24 -15.64 -15.58
CA GLY A 19 -14.10 -14.49 -15.90
C GLY A 19 -14.48 -13.64 -14.70
N ALA A 20 -14.01 -13.94 -13.50
CA ALA A 20 -14.18 -13.16 -12.29
C ALA A 20 -12.85 -12.59 -11.78
N LEU A 21 -12.90 -11.50 -11.05
CA LEU A 21 -11.78 -11.00 -10.29
C LEU A 21 -11.76 -11.70 -8.93
N ILE A 22 -10.70 -12.40 -8.63
CA ILE A 22 -10.51 -13.03 -7.31
C ILE A 22 -9.66 -12.09 -6.47
N GLU A 23 -10.20 -11.64 -5.35
CA GLU A 23 -9.47 -10.93 -4.31
C GLU A 23 -9.03 -11.86 -3.19
N SER A 24 -7.78 -11.71 -2.78
CA SER A 24 -7.18 -12.44 -1.66
C SER A 24 -6.61 -11.41 -0.68
N PRO A 25 -7.41 -10.88 0.26
CA PRO A 25 -6.95 -9.95 1.25
C PRO A 25 -5.80 -10.53 2.09
N ILE A 26 -4.77 -9.73 2.35
CA ILE A 26 -3.62 -10.11 3.17
C ILE A 26 -3.73 -9.49 4.56
N PHE A 27 -4.23 -8.27 4.64
CA PHE A 27 -4.47 -7.57 5.89
C PHE A 27 -5.55 -6.50 5.74
N ASN A 28 -6.09 -6.07 6.87
CA ASN A 28 -6.90 -4.86 7.02
C ASN A 28 -6.42 -4.05 8.23
N GLN A 29 -7.14 -3.01 8.62
CA GLN A 29 -6.84 -2.18 9.79
C GLN A 29 -6.80 -2.96 11.12
N ASP A 30 -7.43 -4.14 11.18
CA ASP A 30 -7.49 -4.98 12.39
C ASP A 30 -6.37 -6.03 12.45
N GLY A 31 -5.59 -6.16 11.36
CA GLY A 31 -4.44 -7.05 11.31
C GLY A 31 -4.40 -7.97 10.09
N PRO A 32 -3.55 -9.01 10.15
CA PRO A 32 -3.40 -9.97 9.07
C PRO A 32 -4.68 -10.76 8.82
N LEU A 33 -4.95 -11.00 7.54
CA LEU A 33 -6.05 -11.85 7.07
C LEU A 33 -5.44 -13.07 6.36
N GLU A 34 -5.92 -14.25 6.69
CA GLU A 34 -5.45 -15.49 6.06
C GLU A 34 -6.62 -16.29 5.50
N GLY A 35 -6.41 -16.82 4.29
CA GLY A 35 -7.32 -17.79 3.69
C GLY A 35 -8.66 -17.23 3.20
N LEU A 36 -8.82 -15.91 3.19
CA LEU A 36 -9.99 -15.27 2.61
C LEU A 36 -9.80 -15.10 1.11
N HIS A 37 -10.85 -15.44 0.37
CA HIS A 37 -10.92 -15.23 -1.09
C HIS A 37 -12.33 -14.79 -1.44
N PHE A 38 -12.43 -13.73 -2.20
CA PHE A 38 -13.69 -13.21 -2.71
C PHE A 38 -13.70 -13.29 -4.23
N SER A 39 -14.79 -13.78 -4.80
CA SER A 39 -15.04 -13.71 -6.22
C SER A 39 -15.92 -12.52 -6.51
N LEU A 40 -15.43 -11.62 -7.32
CA LEU A 40 -16.05 -10.34 -7.61
C LEU A 40 -16.47 -10.28 -9.07
N ASP A 41 -17.67 -9.80 -9.30
CA ASP A 41 -18.11 -9.41 -10.62
C ASP A 41 -17.72 -7.95 -10.88
N ILE A 42 -17.09 -7.70 -12.04
CA ILE A 42 -16.63 -6.39 -12.45
C ILE A 42 -17.35 -5.96 -13.72
N GLU A 43 -18.03 -4.82 -13.65
CA GLU A 43 -18.65 -4.16 -14.78
C GLU A 43 -17.94 -2.83 -15.08
N GLU A 44 -17.35 -2.70 -16.26
CA GLU A 44 -16.70 -1.44 -16.68
C GLU A 44 -17.75 -0.34 -16.89
N THR A 45 -17.42 0.85 -16.42
CA THR A 45 -18.19 2.09 -16.61
C THR A 45 -17.36 3.12 -17.35
N GLU A 46 -17.96 4.25 -17.77
CA GLU A 46 -17.27 5.31 -18.51
C GLU A 46 -16.09 5.90 -17.72
N GLY A 47 -16.18 5.96 -16.37
CA GLY A 47 -15.18 6.59 -15.51
C GLY A 47 -14.39 5.62 -14.62
N GLY A 48 -14.76 4.34 -14.62
CA GLY A 48 -14.17 3.37 -13.68
C GLY A 48 -14.78 2.00 -13.81
N PHE A 49 -15.29 1.44 -12.71
CA PHE A 49 -15.99 0.16 -12.71
C PHE A 49 -16.92 0.01 -11.49
N LEU A 50 -17.89 -0.86 -11.63
CA LEU A 50 -18.67 -1.40 -10.51
C LEU A 50 -18.06 -2.73 -10.12
N GLN A 51 -17.90 -2.93 -8.83
CA GLN A 51 -17.48 -4.18 -8.23
C GLN A 51 -18.61 -4.71 -7.38
N SER A 52 -19.01 -5.97 -7.57
CA SER A 52 -20.08 -6.57 -6.81
C SER A 52 -19.71 -7.95 -6.28
N ILE A 53 -20.25 -8.26 -5.11
CA ILE A 53 -20.17 -9.57 -4.49
C ILE A 53 -21.53 -9.94 -3.91
N GLU A 54 -22.02 -11.13 -4.21
CA GLU A 54 -23.25 -11.66 -3.66
C GLU A 54 -22.95 -12.61 -2.49
N GLY A 55 -23.79 -12.56 -1.47
CA GLY A 55 -23.74 -13.50 -0.36
C GLY A 55 -22.53 -13.34 0.55
N LEU A 56 -22.00 -12.14 0.70
CA LEU A 56 -20.90 -11.86 1.62
C LEU A 56 -21.34 -12.10 3.07
N GLU A 57 -20.68 -13.04 3.75
CA GLU A 57 -20.93 -13.32 5.15
C GLU A 57 -19.98 -12.51 6.05
N SER A 58 -20.55 -11.69 6.92
CA SER A 58 -19.80 -10.96 7.93
C SER A 58 -20.62 -10.80 9.21
N ASN A 59 -19.99 -11.06 10.36
CA ASN A 59 -20.63 -10.95 11.69
C ASN A 59 -21.96 -11.69 11.82
N GLY A 60 -22.12 -12.84 11.14
CA GLY A 60 -23.33 -13.65 11.15
C GLY A 60 -24.47 -13.10 10.29
N HIS A 61 -24.21 -12.14 9.44
CA HIS A 61 -25.14 -11.61 8.46
C HIS A 61 -24.64 -11.91 7.06
N VAL A 62 -25.60 -12.13 6.14
CA VAL A 62 -25.34 -12.29 4.71
C VAL A 62 -25.89 -11.05 4.00
N TYR A 63 -25.09 -10.44 3.15
CA TYR A 63 -25.47 -9.27 2.36
C TYR A 63 -24.77 -9.26 1.00
N ASP A 64 -25.36 -8.55 0.07
CA ASP A 64 -24.77 -8.26 -1.22
C ASP A 64 -24.08 -6.89 -1.12
N MET A 65 -22.89 -6.77 -1.68
CA MET A 65 -22.14 -5.53 -1.71
C MET A 65 -21.94 -5.07 -3.14
N VAL A 66 -22.13 -3.80 -3.38
CA VAL A 66 -21.79 -3.14 -4.66
C VAL A 66 -20.98 -1.89 -4.35
N GLU A 67 -19.83 -1.81 -4.98
CA GLU A 67 -18.94 -0.66 -4.86
C GLU A 67 -18.74 0.00 -6.23
N THR A 68 -18.70 1.32 -6.23
CA THR A 68 -18.39 2.11 -7.42
C THR A 68 -16.98 2.65 -7.28
N TRP A 69 -16.16 2.37 -8.27
CA TRP A 69 -14.76 2.79 -8.30
C TRP A 69 -14.53 3.76 -9.46
N ASP A 70 -14.03 4.94 -9.14
CA ASP A 70 -13.59 5.92 -10.12
C ASP A 70 -12.11 5.68 -10.46
N ARG A 71 -11.81 5.61 -11.77
CA ARG A 71 -10.44 5.49 -12.24
C ARG A 71 -9.71 6.80 -12.00
N GLN A 72 -8.70 6.75 -11.15
CA GLN A 72 -7.82 7.89 -10.97
C GLN A 72 -6.95 8.08 -12.22
N GLN A 73 -6.87 9.33 -12.68
CA GLN A 73 -5.95 9.69 -13.75
C GLN A 73 -4.58 9.96 -13.12
N GLY A 74 -3.57 9.26 -13.62
CA GLY A 74 -2.20 9.46 -13.19
C GLY A 74 -1.23 9.14 -14.31
N SER A 75 -0.01 9.60 -14.18
CA SER A 75 1.05 9.31 -15.16
C SER A 75 1.80 8.06 -14.72
N PRO A 76 1.91 7.04 -15.58
CA PRO A 76 2.76 5.87 -15.26
C PRO A 76 4.20 6.29 -15.00
N SER A 77 4.85 5.61 -14.09
CA SER A 77 6.26 5.77 -13.77
C SER A 77 7.00 4.45 -13.87
N ALA A 78 8.32 4.51 -13.93
CA ALA A 78 9.15 3.31 -13.88
C ALA A 78 9.06 2.56 -12.53
N PHE A 79 8.58 3.23 -11.50
CA PHE A 79 8.42 2.67 -10.15
C PHE A 79 7.08 1.93 -9.96
N ASP A 80 6.12 2.07 -10.88
CA ASP A 80 4.81 1.44 -10.75
C ASP A 80 4.94 -0.07 -10.59
N GLY A 81 4.20 -0.61 -9.63
CA GLY A 81 4.19 -2.03 -9.26
C GLY A 81 4.16 -2.27 -7.76
N LEU A 82 4.13 -3.55 -7.40
CA LEU A 82 4.14 -4.01 -6.01
C LEU A 82 5.57 -4.34 -5.61
N TRP A 83 5.99 -3.82 -4.47
CA TRP A 83 7.34 -3.91 -3.95
C TRP A 83 7.33 -4.46 -2.52
N LYS A 84 8.18 -5.45 -2.26
CA LYS A 84 8.36 -6.02 -0.93
C LYS A 84 9.75 -5.66 -0.39
N LEU A 85 9.78 -5.10 0.80
CA LEU A 85 11.03 -4.76 1.48
C LEU A 85 11.88 -6.02 1.71
N GLN A 86 13.16 -5.94 1.32
CA GLN A 86 14.16 -6.99 1.57
C GLN A 86 15.13 -6.58 2.66
N GLY A 87 15.39 -5.30 2.79
CA GLY A 87 16.31 -4.79 3.78
C GLY A 87 16.09 -3.31 4.08
N ARG A 88 16.41 -2.92 5.28
CA ARG A 88 16.44 -1.53 5.73
C ARG A 88 17.76 -1.29 6.45
N ALA A 89 18.52 -0.33 5.97
CA ALA A 89 19.78 0.06 6.58
C ALA A 89 19.79 1.55 6.87
N SER A 90 20.41 1.93 7.99
CA SER A 90 20.81 3.32 8.26
C SER A 90 22.31 3.47 8.01
N GLU A 91 22.79 4.69 7.72
CA GLU A 91 24.20 4.99 7.58
C GLU A 91 25.01 4.68 8.86
N GLU A 92 24.37 4.65 10.02
CA GLU A 92 24.98 4.33 11.30
C GLU A 92 25.01 2.82 11.63
N GLY A 93 24.60 1.97 10.68
CA GLY A 93 24.82 0.51 10.77
C GLY A 93 23.86 -0.24 11.70
N GLY A 94 22.65 0.22 11.89
CA GLY A 94 21.63 -0.53 12.63
C GLY A 94 20.60 -1.19 11.69
N GLU A 95 20.57 -2.51 11.64
CA GLU A 95 19.44 -3.23 11.08
C GLU A 95 18.27 -3.14 12.07
N ILE A 96 17.11 -2.65 11.61
CA ILE A 96 15.89 -2.71 12.41
C ILE A 96 15.33 -4.11 12.24
N ALA A 97 15.53 -4.94 13.25
CA ALA A 97 15.02 -6.30 13.27
C ALA A 97 13.49 -6.32 13.16
N GLU A 98 12.96 -7.34 12.46
CA GLU A 98 11.53 -7.61 12.35
C GLU A 98 10.69 -6.47 11.72
N PHE A 99 11.30 -5.62 10.89
CA PHE A 99 10.57 -4.66 10.09
C PHE A 99 10.24 -5.25 8.72
N SER A 100 8.97 -5.27 8.38
CA SER A 100 8.51 -5.66 7.04
C SER A 100 7.64 -4.57 6.43
N GLU A 101 7.71 -4.43 5.11
CA GLU A 101 6.88 -3.49 4.36
C GLU A 101 6.54 -4.05 3.00
N ILE A 102 5.29 -3.82 2.60
CA ILE A 102 4.85 -3.93 1.22
C ILE A 102 4.45 -2.52 0.78
N LYS A 103 4.93 -2.09 -0.38
CA LYS A 103 4.65 -0.79 -0.95
C LYS A 103 4.25 -0.94 -2.41
N MET A 104 3.19 -0.27 -2.82
CA MET A 104 2.75 -0.23 -4.21
C MET A 104 2.82 1.21 -4.71
N PHE A 105 3.32 1.37 -5.92
CA PHE A 105 3.24 2.60 -6.68
C PHE A 105 2.36 2.38 -7.91
N GLY A 106 1.57 3.38 -8.26
CA GLY A 106 0.74 3.34 -9.45
C GLY A 106 0.12 4.70 -9.79
N GLY A 107 0.33 5.17 -11.03
CA GLY A 107 -0.31 6.36 -11.53
C GLY A 107 -0.06 7.63 -10.72
N GLY A 108 1.12 7.80 -10.13
CA GLY A 108 1.45 8.95 -9.28
C GLY A 108 0.97 8.83 -7.83
N HIS A 109 0.48 7.66 -7.43
CA HIS A 109 0.05 7.37 -6.07
C HIS A 109 0.89 6.26 -5.47
N PHE A 110 0.96 6.22 -4.13
CA PHE A 110 1.55 5.11 -3.39
C PHE A 110 0.65 4.68 -2.24
N ILE A 111 0.74 3.40 -1.91
CA ILE A 111 0.19 2.83 -0.69
C ILE A 111 1.25 1.93 -0.06
N PHE A 112 1.36 1.93 1.25
CA PHE A 112 2.21 1.00 1.98
C PHE A 112 1.49 0.36 3.16
N SER A 113 1.92 -0.85 3.48
CA SER A 113 1.66 -1.52 4.74
C SER A 113 2.98 -1.95 5.34
N GLN A 114 3.18 -1.67 6.61
CA GLN A 114 4.36 -2.07 7.34
C GLN A 114 4.00 -2.68 8.68
N SER A 115 4.82 -3.62 9.13
CA SER A 115 4.74 -4.21 10.45
C SER A 115 6.11 -4.26 11.11
N PHE A 116 6.14 -4.06 12.41
CA PHE A 116 7.36 -4.10 13.23
C PHE A 116 7.04 -4.42 14.68
N MET A 117 8.04 -4.93 15.39
CA MET A 117 7.91 -5.18 16.83
C MET A 117 8.23 -3.91 17.61
N LEU A 118 7.31 -3.51 18.48
CA LEU A 118 7.50 -2.44 19.47
C LEU A 118 7.15 -2.95 20.86
N GLU A 119 8.10 -2.90 21.76
CA GLU A 119 7.93 -3.35 23.17
C GLU A 119 7.42 -4.79 23.31
N GLY A 120 7.71 -5.65 22.32
CA GLY A 120 7.28 -7.04 22.30
C GLY A 120 5.90 -7.28 21.69
N GLU A 121 5.25 -6.25 21.20
CA GLU A 121 3.99 -6.34 20.48
C GLU A 121 4.16 -6.02 18.99
N MET A 122 3.50 -6.80 18.13
CA MET A 122 3.48 -6.53 16.70
C MET A 122 2.60 -5.32 16.42
N GLN A 123 3.19 -4.29 15.83
CA GLN A 123 2.49 -3.12 15.35
C GLN A 123 2.30 -3.24 13.85
N GLN A 124 1.13 -2.83 13.37
CA GLN A 124 0.83 -2.78 11.95
C GLN A 124 0.35 -1.38 11.58
N HIS A 125 0.95 -0.84 10.55
CA HIS A 125 0.66 0.50 10.06
C HIS A 125 0.51 0.50 8.55
N PHE A 126 -0.25 1.45 8.07
CA PHE A 126 -0.46 1.68 6.65
C PHE A 126 -0.50 3.18 6.36
N GLY A 127 -0.31 3.52 5.11
CA GLY A 127 -0.53 4.87 4.63
C GLY A 127 -0.62 4.90 3.11
N PHE A 128 -1.27 5.94 2.61
CA PHE A 128 -1.31 6.20 1.18
C PHE A 128 -1.16 7.70 0.89
N GLY A 129 -0.75 8.00 -0.34
CA GLY A 129 -0.53 9.36 -0.78
C GLY A 129 -0.20 9.45 -2.25
N GLU A 130 0.22 10.63 -2.63
CA GLU A 130 0.68 10.95 -3.98
C GLU A 130 2.21 11.05 -4.00
N PHE A 131 2.80 10.72 -5.15
CA PHE A 131 4.20 11.03 -5.39
C PHE A 131 4.39 11.77 -6.71
N SER A 132 5.42 12.58 -6.76
CA SER A 132 5.86 13.28 -7.96
C SER A 132 7.36 13.17 -8.12
N ILE A 133 7.81 13.25 -9.37
CA ILE A 133 9.24 13.19 -9.72
C ILE A 133 9.55 14.53 -10.41
N ASP A 134 10.53 15.26 -9.90
CA ASP A 134 10.98 16.51 -10.52
C ASP A 134 11.96 16.27 -11.69
N ALA A 135 12.38 17.35 -12.33
CA ALA A 135 13.28 17.28 -13.49
C ALA A 135 14.68 16.76 -13.11
N GLU A 136 15.08 16.86 -11.86
CA GLU A 136 16.32 16.37 -11.31
C GLU A 136 16.23 14.89 -10.86
N GLY A 137 15.01 14.29 -10.94
CA GLY A 137 14.76 12.91 -10.53
C GLY A 137 14.51 12.73 -9.03
N VAL A 138 14.31 13.82 -8.29
CA VAL A 138 13.96 13.75 -6.88
C VAL A 138 12.48 13.42 -6.74
N VAL A 139 12.19 12.39 -5.97
CA VAL A 139 10.82 11.98 -5.66
C VAL A 139 10.34 12.73 -4.42
N THR A 140 9.12 13.24 -4.49
CA THR A 140 8.42 13.80 -3.34
C THR A 140 7.17 13.00 -3.08
N GLU A 141 7.06 12.36 -1.93
CA GLU A 141 5.85 11.72 -1.44
C GLU A 141 5.07 12.70 -0.56
N THR A 142 3.76 12.80 -0.79
CA THR A 142 2.84 13.61 0.00
C THR A 142 1.79 12.70 0.60
N GLY A 143 1.74 12.63 1.94
CA GLY A 143 0.79 11.80 2.66
C GLY A 143 -0.65 12.33 2.54
N ILE A 144 -1.61 11.43 2.29
CA ILE A 144 -3.05 11.76 2.27
C ILE A 144 -3.71 11.19 3.52
N ALA A 145 -3.51 9.91 3.82
CA ALA A 145 -4.04 9.28 5.03
C ALA A 145 -3.13 8.16 5.50
N SER A 146 -3.18 7.86 6.79
CA SER A 146 -2.40 6.79 7.43
C SER A 146 -2.98 6.44 8.79
N SER A 147 -2.60 5.27 9.31
CA SER A 147 -2.74 4.92 10.72
C SER A 147 -1.73 5.64 11.63
N PHE A 148 -0.71 6.29 11.07
CA PHE A 148 0.15 7.19 11.84
C PHE A 148 -0.52 8.54 12.05
N GLU A 149 -0.48 9.05 13.27
CA GLU A 149 -0.84 10.43 13.54
C GLU A 149 0.08 11.38 12.75
N ASP A 150 -0.43 12.52 12.35
CA ASP A 150 0.32 13.57 11.64
C ASP A 150 0.90 13.19 10.26
N PHE A 151 0.53 12.05 9.66
CA PHE A 151 1.02 11.68 8.33
C PHE A 151 0.38 12.52 7.21
N ALA A 152 -0.90 12.85 7.34
CA ALA A 152 -1.62 13.60 6.31
C ALA A 152 -1.02 14.99 6.13
N GLY A 153 -0.74 15.36 4.87
CA GLY A 153 -0.11 16.63 4.50
C GLY A 153 1.41 16.67 4.67
N THR A 154 2.04 15.61 5.22
CA THR A 154 3.51 15.53 5.26
C THR A 154 4.08 15.43 3.86
N ARG A 155 5.31 15.91 3.69
CA ARG A 155 6.06 15.82 2.43
C ARG A 155 7.45 15.28 2.71
N HIS A 156 7.77 14.17 2.07
CA HIS A 156 9.06 13.51 2.19
C HIS A 156 9.78 13.53 0.84
N LYS A 157 11.00 14.03 0.84
CA LYS A 157 11.89 13.93 -0.32
C LYS A 157 12.68 12.66 -0.24
N LEU A 158 12.70 11.92 -1.33
CA LEU A 158 13.38 10.64 -1.46
C LEU A 158 14.26 10.65 -2.71
N THR A 159 15.30 9.84 -2.67
CA THR A 159 15.97 9.36 -3.87
C THR A 159 15.50 7.93 -4.13
N MET A 160 15.05 7.66 -5.34
CA MET A 160 14.62 6.32 -5.76
C MET A 160 15.49 5.87 -6.93
N GLU A 161 16.03 4.68 -6.84
CA GLU A 161 16.91 4.09 -7.85
C GLU A 161 16.46 2.66 -8.17
N LEU A 162 16.13 2.41 -9.45
CA LEU A 162 15.90 1.06 -9.95
C LEU A 162 17.21 0.38 -10.26
N ILE A 163 17.42 -0.81 -9.71
CA ILE A 163 18.56 -1.67 -10.02
C ILE A 163 18.03 -2.80 -10.91
N GLY A 164 18.19 -2.62 -12.22
CA GLY A 164 17.55 -3.47 -13.19
C GLY A 164 16.03 -3.31 -13.21
N GLU A 165 15.29 -4.41 -13.40
CA GLU A 165 13.82 -4.37 -13.52
C GLU A 165 13.10 -4.69 -12.20
N ASN A 166 13.78 -5.37 -11.28
CA ASN A 166 13.15 -6.02 -10.13
C ASN A 166 13.63 -5.53 -8.76
N GLU A 167 14.59 -4.62 -8.71
CA GLU A 167 15.08 -4.08 -7.46
C GLU A 167 14.91 -2.56 -7.41
N LEU A 168 14.51 -2.05 -6.26
CA LEU A 168 14.32 -0.62 -5.99
C LEU A 168 15.01 -0.26 -4.69
N ASN A 169 15.90 0.73 -4.73
CA ASN A 169 16.41 1.39 -3.53
C ASN A 169 15.70 2.72 -3.33
N GLN A 170 15.21 2.94 -2.13
CA GLN A 170 14.60 4.19 -1.69
C GLN A 170 15.43 4.75 -0.53
N THR A 171 15.94 5.97 -0.67
CA THR A 171 16.76 6.64 0.36
C THR A 171 16.09 7.93 0.79
N PHE A 172 15.97 8.15 2.08
CA PHE A 172 15.37 9.33 2.70
C PHE A 172 16.04 9.69 4.02
N LEU A 173 15.78 10.90 4.49
CA LEU A 173 16.22 11.36 5.80
C LEU A 173 15.11 11.13 6.83
N TRP A 174 15.44 10.46 7.92
CA TRP A 174 14.59 10.29 9.07
C TRP A 174 15.34 10.69 10.33
N ASP A 175 14.83 11.69 11.04
CA ASP A 175 15.46 12.26 12.24
C ASP A 175 16.96 12.62 12.03
N GLY A 176 17.25 13.21 10.86
CA GLY A 176 18.60 13.61 10.45
C GLY A 176 19.53 12.46 10.02
N LYS A 177 19.05 11.22 10.01
CA LYS A 177 19.78 10.03 9.56
C LYS A 177 19.33 9.63 8.18
N SER A 178 20.29 9.25 7.33
CA SER A 178 19.98 8.66 6.03
C SER A 178 19.58 7.20 6.21
N ILE A 179 18.42 6.84 5.66
CA ILE A 179 17.90 5.48 5.68
C ILE A 179 17.72 5.03 4.24
N THR A 180 18.25 3.86 3.92
CA THR A 180 18.02 3.19 2.65
C THR A 180 17.17 1.94 2.86
N GLN A 181 16.12 1.83 2.09
CA GLN A 181 15.25 0.67 2.00
C GLN A 181 15.44 0.02 0.64
N SER A 182 15.66 -1.29 0.62
CA SER A 182 15.81 -2.07 -0.60
C SER A 182 14.63 -3.00 -0.77
N TYR A 183 14.02 -2.97 -1.94
CA TYR A 183 12.81 -3.70 -2.27
C TYR A 183 13.01 -4.61 -3.47
N ILE A 184 12.21 -5.68 -3.51
CA ILE A 184 12.07 -6.56 -4.67
C ILE A 184 10.65 -6.47 -5.20
N ARG A 185 10.53 -6.35 -6.52
CA ARG A 185 9.25 -6.38 -7.24
C ARG A 185 8.57 -7.75 -7.09
N GLN A 186 7.27 -7.73 -6.85
CA GLN A 186 6.44 -8.92 -6.71
C GLN A 186 5.69 -9.26 -8.00
#